data_1b574e6423d5f507bc5fe2843b9fd1dc
#
_entry.id   1b574e6423d5f507bc5fe2843b9fd1dc
#
_cell.length_a   1.000
_cell.length_b   1.000
_cell.length_c   1.000
_cell.angle_alpha   90.00
_cell.angle_beta   90.00
_cell.angle_gamma   90.00
#
_symmetry.space_group_name_H-M   'P 1'
#
loop_
_entity.id
_entity.type
_entity.pdbx_description
1 polymer ?
#
loop_
_entity_poly.entity_id
_entity_poly.type
_entity_poly.pdbx_seq_one_letter_code
_entity_poly.pdbx_strand_id
1 'polypeptide(L)'
;MTRTLPAWSALVVCLLAVVAAPAASARADGPARLDFVWPADGTVTARFGEWRGSHRHEGIDIGMLRTLQLRSVAAGVVRETGYAPGYSGYGNVVVLDLPGPYTALYAHLGNVAVRPGQHVRRGQRLGLAGCTGNCSGTHLHFEVERHGVHVDPLRFLG
;
A
#
# COMPACT_ATOMS: atom_id res chain seq x y z
N MET A 1 -77.60 1.23 38.18
CA MET A 1 -76.76 2.44 38.12
C MET A 1 -75.30 1.99 38.24
N THR A 2 -74.67 1.74 37.13
CA THR A 2 -73.28 1.25 37.04
C THR A 2 -72.42 2.36 36.45
N ARG A 3 -71.52 2.90 37.21
CA ARG A 3 -70.57 3.93 36.82
C ARG A 3 -69.31 3.27 36.22
N THR A 4 -69.08 3.48 34.95
CA THR A 4 -67.85 3.09 34.28
C THR A 4 -66.78 4.15 34.48
N LEU A 5 -65.56 3.75 34.94
CA LEU A 5 -64.38 4.61 35.04
C LEU A 5 -63.60 4.60 33.70
N PRO A 6 -62.98 5.72 33.30
CA PRO A 6 -62.21 5.75 32.08
C PRO A 6 -60.76 5.21 32.32
N ALA A 7 -60.31 4.40 31.35
CA ALA A 7 -58.91 3.92 31.28
C ALA A 7 -57.97 5.06 30.87
N TRP A 8 -56.98 5.30 31.66
CA TRP A 8 -55.87 6.24 31.34
C TRP A 8 -54.79 5.47 30.64
N SER A 9 -54.63 5.72 29.34
CA SER A 9 -53.49 5.18 28.54
C SER A 9 -52.24 5.94 28.89
N ALA A 10 -51.30 5.32 29.56
CA ALA A 10 -49.97 5.88 29.81
C ALA A 10 -49.15 5.77 28.52
N LEU A 11 -48.85 6.91 27.93
CA LEU A 11 -47.95 7.05 26.78
C LEU A 11 -46.50 6.95 27.31
N VAL A 12 -45.85 5.83 27.08
CA VAL A 12 -44.41 5.66 27.37
C VAL A 12 -43.61 6.29 26.21
N VAL A 13 -43.09 7.50 26.46
CA VAL A 13 -42.16 8.15 25.52
C VAL A 13 -40.76 7.58 25.77
N CYS A 14 -40.35 6.68 24.88
CA CYS A 14 -38.94 6.19 24.85
C CYS A 14 -38.04 7.29 24.26
N LEU A 15 -37.33 8.02 25.13
CA LEU A 15 -36.25 8.92 24.70
C LEU A 15 -35.06 8.04 24.24
N LEU A 16 -34.87 7.92 22.94
CA LEU A 16 -33.61 7.38 22.37
C LEU A 16 -32.54 8.47 22.50
N ALA A 17 -31.65 8.32 23.49
CA ALA A 17 -30.44 9.12 23.59
C ALA A 17 -29.47 8.72 22.46
N VAL A 18 -29.37 9.54 21.42
CA VAL A 18 -28.32 9.42 20.41
C VAL A 18 -27.01 9.84 21.06
N VAL A 19 -26.22 8.85 21.45
CA VAL A 19 -24.84 9.06 21.87
C VAL A 19 -24.02 9.36 20.62
N ALA A 20 -23.77 10.64 20.37
CA ALA A 20 -22.84 11.07 19.34
C ALA A 20 -21.42 10.63 19.78
N ALA A 21 -20.84 9.65 19.08
CA ALA A 21 -19.44 9.33 19.22
C ALA A 21 -18.60 10.58 18.88
N PRO A 22 -17.57 10.92 19.68
CA PRO A 22 -16.70 12.03 19.35
C PRO A 22 -16.01 11.72 18.03
N ALA A 23 -16.20 12.59 17.03
CA ALA A 23 -15.42 12.56 15.81
C ALA A 23 -13.95 12.72 16.22
N ALA A 24 -13.17 11.65 16.01
CA ALA A 24 -11.73 11.72 16.19
C ALA A 24 -11.21 12.82 15.27
N SER A 25 -10.80 13.94 15.88
CA SER A 25 -10.17 15.05 15.18
C SER A 25 -8.91 14.50 14.51
N ALA A 26 -8.97 14.28 13.21
CA ALA A 26 -7.78 14.05 12.41
C ALA A 26 -6.91 15.30 12.54
N ARG A 27 -5.88 15.21 13.37
CA ARG A 27 -4.82 16.21 13.38
C ARG A 27 -4.27 16.27 11.96
N ALA A 28 -4.38 17.44 11.33
CA ALA A 28 -3.64 17.75 10.13
C ALA A 28 -2.17 17.88 10.54
N ASP A 29 -1.49 16.72 10.62
CA ASP A 29 -0.05 16.69 10.68
C ASP A 29 0.44 17.27 9.35
N GLY A 30 1.44 18.18 9.43
CA GLY A 30 2.16 18.69 8.26
C GLY A 30 2.61 17.54 7.36
N PRO A 31 3.20 17.79 6.18
CA PRO A 31 3.43 16.74 5.18
C PRO A 31 4.08 15.53 5.85
N ALA A 32 3.28 14.46 6.04
CA ALA A 32 3.70 13.27 6.74
C ALA A 32 4.98 12.78 6.06
N ARG A 33 6.10 12.83 6.78
CA ARG A 33 7.33 12.20 6.32
C ARG A 33 6.99 10.72 6.19
N LEU A 34 6.94 10.22 4.96
CA LEU A 34 6.68 8.81 4.72
C LEU A 34 7.86 8.02 5.27
N ASP A 35 7.63 7.36 6.38
CA ASP A 35 8.58 6.45 7.02
C ASP A 35 8.29 5.05 6.48
N PHE A 36 9.03 4.64 5.44
CA PHE A 36 8.86 3.35 4.79
C PHE A 36 9.57 2.25 5.59
N VAL A 37 8.90 1.08 5.69
CA VAL A 37 9.61 -0.16 6.05
C VAL A 37 10.26 -0.75 4.80
N TRP A 38 11.33 -1.53 5.00
CA TRP A 38 11.95 -2.27 3.92
C TRP A 38 10.95 -3.21 3.24
N PRO A 39 10.84 -3.15 1.88
CA PRO A 39 9.89 -3.95 1.12
C PRO A 39 10.27 -5.43 1.03
N ALA A 40 11.54 -5.75 1.21
CA ALA A 40 12.11 -7.09 1.17
C ALA A 40 13.27 -7.22 2.17
N ASP A 41 13.55 -8.44 2.60
CA ASP A 41 14.67 -8.77 3.49
C ASP A 41 15.86 -9.27 2.64
N GLY A 42 16.68 -8.36 2.19
CA GLY A 42 17.81 -8.62 1.30
C GLY A 42 18.84 -7.51 1.30
N THR A 43 19.68 -7.51 0.28
CA THR A 43 20.74 -6.50 0.07
C THR A 43 20.42 -5.68 -1.18
N VAL A 44 20.66 -4.38 -1.15
CA VAL A 44 20.58 -3.53 -2.35
C VAL A 44 21.72 -3.93 -3.29
N THR A 45 21.37 -4.54 -4.40
CA THR A 45 22.32 -5.04 -5.43
C THR A 45 22.50 -4.08 -6.58
N ALA A 46 21.54 -3.15 -6.78
CA ALA A 46 21.68 -2.06 -7.73
C ALA A 46 20.91 -0.81 -7.24
N ARG A 47 21.44 0.37 -7.54
CA ARG A 47 20.94 1.64 -7.01
C ARG A 47 20.17 2.44 -8.05
N PHE A 48 19.32 3.33 -7.56
CA PHE A 48 18.64 4.34 -8.37
C PHE A 48 19.66 5.19 -9.15
N GLY A 49 19.35 5.44 -10.43
CA GLY A 49 20.15 6.26 -11.33
C GLY A 49 21.35 5.55 -11.95
N GLU A 50 21.65 4.29 -11.60
CA GLU A 50 22.69 3.50 -12.26
C GLU A 50 22.39 3.33 -13.76
N TRP A 51 23.42 3.39 -14.59
CA TRP A 51 23.30 3.27 -16.03
C TRP A 51 23.08 1.80 -16.45
N ARG A 52 22.02 1.55 -17.21
CA ARG A 52 21.61 0.20 -17.68
C ARG A 52 21.86 -0.01 -19.18
N GLY A 53 22.82 0.71 -19.75
CA GLY A 53 23.18 0.61 -21.17
C GLY A 53 22.36 1.50 -22.09
N SER A 54 21.06 1.65 -21.89
CA SER A 54 20.15 2.49 -22.69
C SER A 54 19.39 3.54 -21.86
N HIS A 55 19.24 3.31 -20.58
CA HIS A 55 18.48 4.16 -19.64
C HIS A 55 19.09 4.14 -18.24
N ARG A 56 18.63 5.01 -17.38
CA ARG A 56 18.98 4.99 -15.96
C ARG A 56 18.00 4.10 -15.21
N HIS A 57 18.49 3.44 -14.16
CA HIS A 57 17.70 2.61 -13.28
C HIS A 57 16.69 3.45 -12.51
N GLU A 58 15.40 3.18 -12.68
CA GLU A 58 14.28 3.98 -12.14
C GLU A 58 13.94 3.65 -10.69
N GLY A 59 14.59 2.62 -10.12
CA GLY A 59 14.39 2.17 -8.76
C GLY A 59 15.65 1.65 -8.10
N ILE A 60 15.49 0.72 -7.18
CA ILE A 60 16.55 -0.08 -6.58
C ILE A 60 16.25 -1.56 -6.79
N ASP A 61 17.29 -2.38 -6.94
CA ASP A 61 17.15 -3.83 -6.90
C ASP A 61 17.57 -4.35 -5.53
N ILE A 62 16.74 -5.18 -4.91
CA ILE A 62 17.01 -5.86 -3.65
C ILE A 62 17.11 -7.35 -3.94
N GLY A 63 18.33 -7.84 -3.97
CA GLY A 63 18.68 -9.24 -4.18
C GLY A 63 19.19 -9.91 -2.91
N MET A 64 19.78 -11.12 -3.06
CA MET A 64 20.30 -11.91 -1.94
C MET A 64 19.28 -12.03 -0.80
N LEU A 65 18.02 -12.30 -1.19
CA LEU A 65 16.87 -12.29 -0.27
C LEU A 65 16.99 -13.44 0.74
N ARG A 66 16.86 -13.11 2.04
CA ARG A 66 16.77 -14.12 3.13
C ARG A 66 15.40 -14.79 3.14
N THR A 67 14.36 -14.05 2.74
CA THR A 67 13.01 -14.58 2.51
C THR A 67 12.47 -14.00 1.21
N LEU A 68 11.59 -14.72 0.53
CA LEU A 68 10.94 -14.20 -0.69
C LEU A 68 9.76 -13.26 -0.39
N GLN A 69 9.40 -13.04 0.88
CA GLN A 69 8.25 -12.23 1.23
C GLN A 69 8.47 -10.76 0.89
N LEU A 70 7.52 -10.20 0.13
CA LEU A 70 7.45 -8.78 -0.17
C LEU A 70 6.36 -8.12 0.66
N ARG A 71 6.66 -6.92 1.17
CA ARG A 71 5.79 -6.17 2.10
C ARG A 71 5.54 -4.77 1.59
N SER A 72 4.35 -4.26 1.91
CA SER A 72 4.03 -2.85 1.64
C SER A 72 4.90 -1.92 2.48
N VAL A 73 5.55 -0.97 1.83
CA VAL A 73 6.40 0.03 2.50
C VAL A 73 5.62 0.94 3.44
N ALA A 74 4.36 1.22 3.11
CA ALA A 74 3.44 2.08 3.87
C ALA A 74 2.00 1.58 3.74
N ALA A 75 1.06 2.19 4.45
CA ALA A 75 -0.36 2.00 4.17
C ALA A 75 -0.70 2.62 2.81
N GLY A 76 -1.60 1.99 2.06
CA GLY A 76 -1.98 2.47 0.73
C GLY A 76 -3.11 1.65 0.11
N VAL A 77 -3.38 1.91 -1.16
CA VAL A 77 -4.37 1.19 -1.96
C VAL A 77 -3.67 0.54 -3.15
N VAL A 78 -3.96 -0.72 -3.40
CA VAL A 78 -3.44 -1.42 -4.58
C VAL A 78 -4.10 -0.83 -5.83
N ARG A 79 -3.29 -0.24 -6.72
CA ARG A 79 -3.75 0.30 -8.00
C ARG A 79 -3.82 -0.81 -9.04
N GLU A 80 -2.72 -1.58 -9.20
CA GLU A 80 -2.58 -2.60 -10.24
C GLU A 80 -1.82 -3.82 -9.73
N THR A 81 -2.05 -4.97 -10.38
CA THR A 81 -1.35 -6.22 -10.08
C THR A 81 -1.18 -7.09 -11.33
N GLY A 82 -0.17 -7.96 -11.32
CA GLY A 82 0.09 -8.94 -12.39
C GLY A 82 0.83 -8.33 -13.57
N TYR A 83 0.67 -8.89 -14.76
CA TYR A 83 1.21 -8.34 -16.01
C TYR A 83 0.33 -7.18 -16.47
N ALA A 84 0.52 -6.00 -15.88
CA ALA A 84 -0.30 -4.83 -16.14
C ALA A 84 0.16 -4.05 -17.38
N PRO A 85 -0.76 -3.42 -18.14
CA PRO A 85 -0.43 -2.52 -19.25
C PRO A 85 0.48 -1.38 -18.79
N GLY A 86 1.46 -0.99 -19.59
CA GLY A 86 2.42 0.07 -19.27
C GLY A 86 3.66 -0.40 -18.51
N TYR A 87 3.66 -1.64 -18.00
CA TYR A 87 4.79 -2.21 -17.25
C TYR A 87 5.50 -3.33 -18.03
N SER A 88 5.72 -3.11 -19.33
CA SER A 88 6.44 -4.07 -20.18
C SER A 88 7.86 -4.30 -19.65
N GLY A 89 8.23 -5.57 -19.49
CA GLY A 89 9.53 -5.96 -18.93
C GLY A 89 9.55 -6.15 -17.42
N TYR A 90 8.64 -5.55 -16.65
CA TYR A 90 8.57 -5.67 -15.18
C TYR A 90 7.99 -7.01 -14.69
N GLY A 91 7.37 -7.79 -15.60
CA GLY A 91 6.72 -9.04 -15.24
C GLY A 91 5.47 -8.84 -14.38
N ASN A 92 5.29 -9.65 -13.35
CA ASN A 92 4.23 -9.43 -12.37
C ASN A 92 4.60 -8.25 -11.48
N VAL A 93 3.71 -7.26 -11.42
CA VAL A 93 3.86 -6.07 -10.57
C VAL A 93 2.82 -6.03 -9.47
N VAL A 94 3.11 -5.25 -8.44
CA VAL A 94 2.13 -4.64 -7.52
C VAL A 94 2.42 -3.16 -7.51
N VAL A 95 1.41 -2.34 -7.83
CA VAL A 95 1.50 -0.87 -7.79
C VAL A 95 0.59 -0.37 -6.68
N LEU A 96 1.12 0.45 -5.79
CA LEU A 96 0.41 1.04 -4.66
C LEU A 96 0.29 2.55 -4.81
N ASP A 97 -0.93 3.07 -4.63
CA ASP A 97 -1.14 4.47 -4.29
C ASP A 97 -0.89 4.65 -2.79
N LEU A 98 0.04 5.52 -2.47
CA LEU A 98 0.42 5.85 -1.10
C LEU A 98 -0.13 7.22 -0.70
N PRO A 99 -0.14 7.57 0.60
CA PRO A 99 -0.56 8.89 1.05
C PRO A 99 0.22 10.02 0.38
N GLY A 100 -0.49 11.10 0.01
CA GLY A 100 0.09 12.23 -0.71
C GLY A 100 0.36 11.90 -2.19
N PRO A 101 1.42 12.46 -2.80
CA PRO A 101 1.66 12.33 -4.23
C PRO A 101 2.53 11.11 -4.60
N TYR A 102 2.57 10.09 -3.78
CA TYR A 102 3.51 8.98 -3.91
C TYR A 102 2.86 7.73 -4.48
N THR A 103 3.63 7.03 -5.31
CA THR A 103 3.35 5.69 -5.81
C THR A 103 4.53 4.78 -5.50
N ALA A 104 4.27 3.53 -5.16
CA ALA A 104 5.30 2.50 -5.02
C ALA A 104 5.04 1.35 -5.98
N LEU A 105 6.06 0.92 -6.71
CA LEU A 105 6.02 -0.21 -7.63
C LEU A 105 6.95 -1.32 -7.16
N TYR A 106 6.42 -2.52 -7.18
CA TYR A 106 7.12 -3.78 -6.90
C TYR A 106 7.09 -4.61 -8.18
N ALA A 107 8.22 -5.07 -8.68
CA ALA A 107 8.30 -5.83 -9.92
C ALA A 107 9.00 -7.18 -9.77
N HIS A 108 8.90 -7.98 -10.83
CA HIS A 108 9.45 -9.32 -10.97
C HIS A 108 8.87 -10.34 -9.98
N LEU A 109 7.63 -10.11 -9.47
CA LEU A 109 7.01 -11.01 -8.51
C LEU A 109 6.81 -12.41 -9.10
N GLY A 110 7.11 -13.43 -8.31
CA GLY A 110 6.75 -14.82 -8.61
C GLY A 110 5.30 -15.14 -8.22
N ASN A 111 4.77 -14.45 -7.20
CA ASN A 111 3.38 -14.59 -6.75
C ASN A 111 2.87 -13.25 -6.23
N VAL A 112 1.62 -12.92 -6.57
CA VAL A 112 0.88 -11.75 -6.06
C VAL A 112 -0.20 -12.22 -5.11
N ALA A 113 -0.27 -11.64 -3.91
CA ALA A 113 -1.20 -12.02 -2.83
C ALA A 113 -2.27 -10.94 -2.54
N VAL A 114 -2.33 -9.90 -3.34
CA VAL A 114 -3.28 -8.77 -3.23
C VAL A 114 -3.99 -8.52 -4.56
N ARG A 115 -5.04 -7.71 -4.55
CA ARG A 115 -5.83 -7.38 -5.75
C ARG A 115 -6.06 -5.88 -5.86
N PRO A 116 -6.31 -5.35 -7.06
CA PRO A 116 -6.67 -3.95 -7.27
C PRO A 116 -7.84 -3.51 -6.39
N GLY A 117 -7.76 -2.28 -5.87
CA GLY A 117 -8.72 -1.70 -4.92
C GLY A 117 -8.54 -2.15 -3.46
N GLN A 118 -7.64 -3.09 -3.17
CA GLN A 118 -7.40 -3.54 -1.81
C GLN A 118 -6.61 -2.48 -1.01
N HIS A 119 -7.13 -2.12 0.18
CA HIS A 119 -6.36 -1.38 1.17
C HIS A 119 -5.33 -2.29 1.83
N VAL A 120 -4.09 -1.83 1.91
CA VAL A 120 -2.99 -2.52 2.57
C VAL A 120 -2.43 -1.67 3.71
N ARG A 121 -1.94 -2.32 4.77
CA ARG A 121 -1.25 -1.67 5.87
C ARG A 121 0.25 -1.68 5.62
N ARG A 122 0.97 -0.74 6.24
CA ARG A 122 2.44 -0.75 6.32
C ARG A 122 2.93 -2.12 6.81
N GLY A 123 3.86 -2.74 6.09
CA GLY A 123 4.39 -4.06 6.41
C GLY A 123 3.51 -5.25 6.01
N GLN A 124 2.32 -5.01 5.46
CA GLN A 124 1.44 -6.09 4.99
C GLN A 124 2.08 -6.84 3.83
N ARG A 125 1.99 -8.18 3.83
CA ARG A 125 2.45 -9.03 2.72
C ARG A 125 1.71 -8.68 1.43
N LEU A 126 2.47 -8.48 0.34
CA LEU A 126 1.97 -8.22 -1.01
C LEU A 126 2.11 -9.43 -1.93
N GLY A 127 3.08 -10.30 -1.66
CA GLY A 127 3.39 -11.45 -2.51
C GLY A 127 4.74 -12.05 -2.19
N LEU A 128 5.34 -12.68 -3.20
CA LEU A 128 6.67 -13.26 -3.14
C LEU A 128 7.51 -12.72 -4.29
N ALA A 129 8.78 -12.44 -4.02
CA ALA A 129 9.77 -12.15 -5.05
C ALA A 129 9.94 -13.33 -6.00
N GLY A 130 10.31 -13.05 -7.22
CA GLY A 130 10.55 -14.03 -8.27
C GLY A 130 11.50 -13.48 -9.30
N CYS A 131 11.33 -13.95 -10.54
CA CYS A 131 12.09 -13.49 -11.69
C CYS A 131 11.20 -13.54 -12.94
N THR A 132 10.05 -12.84 -12.87
CA THR A 132 9.15 -12.70 -14.02
C THR A 132 9.52 -11.46 -14.85
N GLY A 133 9.19 -11.46 -16.14
CA GLY A 133 9.56 -10.38 -17.05
C GLY A 133 11.06 -10.37 -17.40
N ASN A 134 11.63 -9.20 -17.59
CA ASN A 134 13.04 -9.00 -17.93
C ASN A 134 13.91 -9.08 -16.67
N CYS A 135 14.28 -10.28 -16.27
CA CYS A 135 14.94 -10.56 -15.01
C CYS A 135 16.06 -11.57 -15.21
N SER A 136 17.22 -11.38 -14.57
CA SER A 136 18.38 -12.28 -14.64
C SER A 136 18.56 -13.18 -13.41
N GLY A 137 17.75 -12.99 -12.37
CA GLY A 137 17.80 -13.77 -11.13
C GLY A 137 16.78 -13.25 -10.12
N THR A 138 16.39 -14.06 -9.14
CA THR A 138 15.38 -13.70 -8.15
C THR A 138 15.77 -12.46 -7.36
N HIS A 139 15.02 -11.38 -7.48
CA HIS A 139 15.16 -10.12 -6.76
C HIS A 139 13.82 -9.37 -6.72
N LEU A 140 13.76 -8.31 -5.95
CA LEU A 140 12.73 -7.27 -6.03
C LEU A 140 13.33 -6.07 -6.74
N HIS A 141 12.74 -5.64 -7.85
CA HIS A 141 12.91 -4.30 -8.37
C HIS A 141 11.84 -3.41 -7.72
N PHE A 142 12.28 -2.32 -7.07
CA PHE A 142 11.42 -1.45 -6.27
C PHE A 142 11.60 0.02 -6.66
N GLU A 143 10.49 0.68 -7.02
CA GLU A 143 10.45 2.08 -7.40
C GLU A 143 9.57 2.89 -6.47
N VAL A 144 9.90 4.17 -6.37
CA VAL A 144 9.05 5.20 -5.74
C VAL A 144 8.91 6.34 -6.72
N GLU A 145 7.68 6.77 -6.97
CA GLU A 145 7.39 8.00 -7.69
C GLU A 145 6.82 9.05 -6.74
N ARG A 146 7.13 10.30 -7.05
CA ARG A 146 6.48 11.48 -6.45
C ARG A 146 5.95 12.37 -7.56
N HIS A 147 4.63 12.58 -7.60
CA HIS A 147 3.97 13.29 -8.70
C HIS A 147 4.29 12.69 -10.09
N GLY A 148 4.37 11.35 -10.20
CA GLY A 148 4.71 10.66 -11.45
C GLY A 148 6.18 10.77 -11.89
N VAL A 149 7.06 11.22 -11.00
CA VAL A 149 8.51 11.30 -11.26
C VAL A 149 9.24 10.34 -10.35
N HIS A 150 10.07 9.46 -10.91
CA HIS A 150 10.89 8.53 -10.14
C HIS A 150 11.86 9.26 -9.21
N VAL A 151 11.92 8.81 -7.98
CA VAL A 151 12.82 9.34 -6.94
C VAL A 151 13.56 8.18 -6.26
N ASP A 152 14.75 8.46 -5.73
CA ASP A 152 15.57 7.45 -5.06
C ASP A 152 14.82 6.86 -3.84
N PRO A 153 14.45 5.56 -3.88
CA PRO A 153 13.71 4.91 -2.79
C PRO A 153 14.46 4.91 -1.46
N LEU A 154 15.79 4.93 -1.48
CA LEU A 154 16.63 4.91 -0.27
C LEU A 154 16.44 6.17 0.61
N ARG A 155 15.85 7.23 0.06
CA ARG A 155 15.51 8.44 0.85
C ARG A 155 14.37 8.24 1.84
N PHE A 156 13.59 7.18 1.66
CA PHE A 156 12.38 6.88 2.44
C PHE A 156 12.53 5.64 3.30
N LEU A 157 13.48 4.76 2.97
CA LEU A 157 13.75 3.52 3.69
C LEU A 157 14.68 3.81 4.87
N GLY A 158 14.20 3.55 6.09
CA GLY A 158 14.91 3.75 7.36
C GLY A 158 15.54 2.48 7.91
#